data_2827bcaeb062d8fa83b0b7553288631d
#
_entry.id   2827bcaeb062d8fa83b0b7553288631d
#
_cell.length_a   1.000
_cell.length_b   1.000
_cell.length_c   1.000
_cell.angle_alpha   90.00
_cell.angle_beta   90.00
_cell.angle_gamma   90.00
#
_symmetry.space_group_name_H-M   'P 1'
#
loop_
_entity.id
_entity.type
_entity.pdbx_description
1 polymer ?
#
loop_
_entity_poly.entity_id
_entity_poly.type
_entity_poly.pdbx_seq_one_letter_code
_entity_poly.pdbx_strand_id
1 'polypeptide(L)'
;MEIDEIKIKKGVYCLVFSILLGIVFDRLFFEKAFGISFFIFIGLCIGFFLWFTRDRISFGKNFGWFLLIPIALLSFSFAVHTMEVFYLFNILAVPFLMIGSSILIIKPSLEWDKGSFVVEMLRKGIADVLNNISKPFKIIKASIKIGRAVQIAEGKKQILIGILVSLPLLVVIIMLLSSADMVFGYYFANLTEIFNNINIGKFVPHVILVSVIALYLFGYVWGFNSEEKAVGDGRNTTSASWGLVTIITVLVALNILYLLFTMIQFSYLYGGGNMILPANFTYAEYARKGFFELAAVTFINFIIVLSCLKYMKKDNIRLLKTVNLLLSVLVAFTLNMLFSANFKLTLYEG
;
A
#
# COMPACT_ATOMS: atom_id res chain seq x y z
N MET A 1 13.41 16.70 -23.77
CA MET A 1 11.94 16.49 -23.99
C MET A 1 11.65 15.05 -24.44
N GLU A 2 12.33 14.54 -25.47
CA GLU A 2 12.14 13.18 -26.00
C GLU A 2 12.55 12.06 -25.03
N ILE A 3 13.66 12.21 -24.32
CA ILE A 3 14.16 11.24 -23.31
C ILE A 3 13.21 11.12 -22.12
N ASP A 4 12.56 12.22 -21.72
CA ASP A 4 11.59 12.20 -20.62
C ASP A 4 10.29 11.49 -21.02
N GLU A 5 9.86 11.61 -22.28
CA GLU A 5 8.67 10.96 -22.80
C GLU A 5 8.83 9.42 -22.87
N ILE A 6 9.97 8.93 -23.37
CA ILE A 6 10.30 7.51 -23.42
C ILE A 6 10.33 6.92 -22.00
N LYS A 7 10.92 7.63 -21.05
CA LYS A 7 10.98 7.19 -19.65
C LYS A 7 9.60 7.13 -18.99
N ILE A 8 8.72 8.07 -19.32
CA ILE A 8 7.33 8.08 -18.83
C ILE A 8 6.55 6.93 -19.44
N LYS A 9 6.66 6.68 -20.76
CA LYS A 9 6.02 5.53 -21.43
C LYS A 9 6.49 4.22 -20.81
N LYS A 10 7.80 4.02 -20.61
CA LYS A 10 8.35 2.83 -19.93
C LYS A 10 7.77 2.67 -18.51
N GLY A 11 7.61 3.78 -17.78
CA GLY A 11 6.99 3.77 -16.45
C GLY A 11 5.51 3.39 -16.45
N VAL A 12 4.75 3.86 -17.44
CA VAL A 12 3.34 3.48 -17.61
C VAL A 12 3.20 1.99 -17.90
N TYR A 13 4.01 1.44 -18.82
CA TYR A 13 4.02 -0.01 -19.09
C TYR A 13 4.36 -0.82 -17.82
N CYS A 14 5.39 -0.41 -17.07
CA CYS A 14 5.73 -1.05 -15.80
C CYS A 14 4.55 -1.06 -14.84
N LEU A 15 3.84 0.05 -14.69
CA LEU A 15 2.69 0.17 -13.81
C LEU A 15 1.52 -0.71 -14.27
N VAL A 16 1.19 -0.69 -15.56
CA VAL A 16 0.11 -1.52 -16.12
C VAL A 16 0.39 -3.01 -15.90
N PHE A 17 1.59 -3.47 -16.20
CA PHE A 17 1.97 -4.87 -15.97
C PHE A 17 1.99 -5.24 -14.49
N SER A 18 2.43 -4.34 -13.60
CA SER A 18 2.37 -4.58 -12.16
C SER A 18 0.93 -4.72 -11.66
N ILE A 19 0.00 -3.90 -12.16
CA ILE A 19 -1.43 -4.01 -11.83
C ILE A 19 -2.01 -5.32 -12.36
N LEU A 20 -1.69 -5.69 -13.60
CA LEU A 20 -2.13 -6.97 -14.18
C LEU A 20 -1.64 -8.16 -13.35
N LEU A 21 -0.38 -8.17 -12.93
CA LEU A 21 0.16 -9.20 -12.04
C LEU A 21 -0.50 -9.18 -10.66
N GLY A 22 -0.84 -8.01 -10.12
CA GLY A 22 -1.63 -7.89 -8.89
C GLY A 22 -3.01 -8.54 -9.02
N ILE A 23 -3.71 -8.31 -10.13
CA ILE A 23 -5.00 -8.95 -10.44
C ILE A 23 -4.84 -10.48 -10.59
N VAL A 24 -3.80 -10.92 -11.28
CA VAL A 24 -3.50 -12.35 -11.42
C VAL A 24 -3.22 -12.97 -10.06
N PHE A 25 -2.44 -12.31 -9.20
CA PHE A 25 -2.20 -12.77 -7.83
C PHE A 25 -3.50 -12.93 -7.05
N ASP A 26 -4.36 -11.92 -7.06
CA ASP A 26 -5.66 -11.96 -6.41
C ASP A 26 -6.51 -13.14 -6.89
N ARG A 27 -6.62 -13.34 -8.19
CA ARG A 27 -7.42 -14.44 -8.77
C ARG A 27 -6.87 -15.83 -8.46
N LEU A 28 -5.55 -15.96 -8.32
CA LEU A 28 -4.90 -17.23 -8.04
C LEU A 28 -4.86 -17.59 -6.56
N PHE A 29 -4.77 -16.60 -5.66
CA PHE A 29 -4.41 -16.85 -4.26
C PHE A 29 -5.43 -16.34 -3.23
N PHE A 30 -6.32 -15.41 -3.58
CA PHE A 30 -7.29 -14.92 -2.62
C PHE A 30 -8.23 -16.07 -2.19
N GLU A 31 -8.22 -16.40 -0.89
CA GLU A 31 -8.98 -17.50 -0.29
C GLU A 31 -8.73 -18.89 -0.93
N LYS A 32 -7.57 -19.08 -1.59
CA LYS A 32 -7.21 -20.34 -2.26
C LYS A 32 -5.87 -20.86 -1.75
N ALA A 33 -5.75 -22.18 -1.72
CA ALA A 33 -4.48 -22.83 -1.42
C ALA A 33 -3.46 -22.60 -2.55
N PHE A 34 -2.20 -22.49 -2.17
CA PHE A 34 -1.10 -22.46 -3.15
C PHE A 34 -0.93 -23.86 -3.75
N GLY A 35 -0.69 -23.92 -5.03
CA GLY A 35 -0.44 -25.14 -5.79
C GLY A 35 0.39 -24.81 -7.01
N ILE A 36 0.06 -25.39 -8.15
CA ILE A 36 0.70 -25.10 -9.45
C ILE A 36 0.58 -23.61 -9.84
N SER A 37 -0.43 -22.92 -9.33
CA SER A 37 -0.65 -21.49 -9.48
C SER A 37 0.54 -20.66 -8.99
N PHE A 38 1.22 -21.10 -7.91
CA PHE A 38 2.38 -20.41 -7.37
C PHE A 38 3.56 -20.48 -8.34
N PHE A 39 3.82 -21.65 -8.93
CA PHE A 39 4.86 -21.82 -9.97
C PHE A 39 4.60 -20.91 -11.18
N ILE A 40 3.36 -20.87 -11.66
CA ILE A 40 2.96 -20.03 -12.79
C ILE A 40 3.16 -18.55 -12.45
N PHE A 41 2.73 -18.13 -11.28
CA PHE A 41 2.87 -16.73 -10.84
C PHE A 41 4.33 -16.30 -10.71
N ILE A 42 5.18 -17.14 -10.11
CA ILE A 42 6.63 -16.87 -10.03
C ILE A 42 7.25 -16.76 -11.41
N GLY A 43 6.87 -17.64 -12.34
CA GLY A 43 7.30 -17.56 -13.74
C GLY A 43 6.91 -16.25 -14.43
N LEU A 44 5.68 -15.77 -14.19
CA LEU A 44 5.21 -14.48 -14.68
C LEU A 44 5.98 -13.30 -14.07
N CYS A 45 6.29 -13.34 -12.77
CA CYS A 45 7.09 -12.31 -12.10
C CYS A 45 8.52 -12.26 -12.65
N ILE A 46 9.16 -13.41 -12.86
CA ILE A 46 10.50 -13.50 -13.47
C ILE A 46 10.45 -12.97 -14.91
N GLY A 47 9.46 -13.40 -15.71
CA GLY A 47 9.27 -12.91 -17.06
C GLY A 47 9.09 -11.39 -17.15
N PHE A 48 8.27 -10.83 -16.26
CA PHE A 48 8.08 -9.39 -16.16
C PHE A 48 9.39 -8.66 -15.79
N PHE A 49 10.12 -9.17 -14.79
CA PHE A 49 11.41 -8.62 -14.40
C PHE A 49 12.40 -8.62 -15.56
N LEU A 50 12.61 -9.76 -16.21
CA LEU A 50 13.53 -9.91 -17.34
C LEU A 50 13.13 -9.01 -18.52
N TRP A 51 11.84 -8.94 -18.86
CA TRP A 51 11.35 -8.09 -19.93
C TRP A 51 11.62 -6.61 -19.66
N PHE A 52 11.36 -6.15 -18.44
CA PHE A 52 11.52 -4.74 -18.09
C PHE A 52 12.99 -4.32 -17.95
N THR A 53 13.84 -5.22 -17.46
CA THR A 53 15.27 -4.96 -17.21
C THR A 53 16.18 -5.42 -18.34
N ARG A 54 15.62 -5.86 -19.47
CA ARG A 54 16.37 -6.45 -20.60
C ARG A 54 17.59 -5.67 -21.03
N ASP A 55 17.53 -4.32 -20.98
CA ASP A 55 18.60 -3.42 -21.37
C ASP A 55 19.81 -3.46 -20.40
N ARG A 56 19.67 -4.12 -19.25
CA ARG A 56 20.67 -4.20 -18.16
C ARG A 56 21.10 -5.64 -17.85
N ILE A 57 20.48 -6.62 -18.51
CA ILE A 57 20.77 -8.03 -18.28
C ILE A 57 22.15 -8.38 -18.80
N SER A 58 22.97 -9.00 -17.96
CA SER A 58 24.20 -9.66 -18.37
C SER A 58 23.93 -11.08 -18.80
N PHE A 59 24.01 -11.37 -20.09
CA PHE A 59 23.81 -12.69 -20.66
C PHE A 59 25.02 -13.64 -20.48
N GLY A 60 26.08 -13.21 -19.78
CA GLY A 60 27.22 -14.04 -19.45
C GLY A 60 26.87 -15.17 -18.47
N LYS A 61 27.79 -16.15 -18.34
CA LYS A 61 27.67 -17.19 -17.31
C LYS A 61 27.79 -16.54 -15.93
N ASN A 62 26.67 -16.37 -15.23
CA ASN A 62 26.65 -15.86 -13.86
C ASN A 62 25.76 -16.72 -12.96
N PHE A 63 26.03 -16.70 -11.68
CA PHE A 63 25.32 -17.51 -10.68
C PHE A 63 23.82 -17.13 -10.58
N GLY A 64 23.44 -15.93 -10.99
CA GLY A 64 22.05 -15.47 -10.97
C GLY A 64 21.13 -16.31 -11.85
N TRP A 65 21.59 -16.74 -13.03
CA TRP A 65 20.83 -17.64 -13.89
C TRP A 65 20.69 -19.04 -13.30
N PHE A 66 21.72 -19.54 -12.62
CA PHE A 66 21.67 -20.83 -11.95
C PHE A 66 20.63 -20.86 -10.82
N LEU A 67 20.41 -19.76 -10.12
CA LEU A 67 19.40 -19.65 -9.05
C LEU A 67 17.96 -19.81 -9.55
N LEU A 68 17.68 -19.65 -10.84
CA LEU A 68 16.36 -19.90 -11.40
C LEU A 68 15.94 -21.38 -11.28
N ILE A 69 16.90 -22.31 -11.25
CA ILE A 69 16.63 -23.75 -11.10
C ILE A 69 16.00 -24.04 -9.73
N PRO A 70 16.65 -23.70 -8.59
CA PRO A 70 16.01 -23.92 -7.28
C PRO A 70 14.72 -23.11 -7.09
N ILE A 71 14.60 -21.91 -7.65
CA ILE A 71 13.35 -21.15 -7.63
C ILE A 71 12.22 -21.94 -8.31
N ALA A 72 12.48 -22.51 -9.49
CA ALA A 72 11.51 -23.32 -10.23
C ALA A 72 11.13 -24.59 -9.44
N LEU A 73 12.12 -25.32 -8.89
CA LEU A 73 11.88 -26.53 -8.11
C LEU A 73 11.10 -26.26 -6.83
N LEU A 74 11.49 -25.23 -6.05
CA LEU A 74 10.79 -24.85 -4.81
C LEU A 74 9.39 -24.32 -5.07
N SER A 75 9.18 -23.54 -6.13
CA SER A 75 7.84 -23.07 -6.49
C SER A 75 6.95 -24.20 -7.04
N PHE A 76 7.51 -25.19 -7.73
CA PHE A 76 6.79 -26.36 -8.20
C PHE A 76 6.44 -27.34 -7.05
N SER A 77 7.24 -27.37 -5.99
CA SER A 77 6.97 -28.25 -4.83
C SER A 77 5.60 -28.02 -4.18
N PHE A 78 5.02 -26.81 -4.31
CA PHE A 78 3.66 -26.53 -3.87
C PHE A 78 2.57 -27.32 -4.61
N ALA A 79 2.89 -27.83 -5.81
CA ALA A 79 1.97 -28.67 -6.58
C ALA A 79 2.03 -30.15 -6.16
N VAL A 80 3.13 -30.57 -5.52
CA VAL A 80 3.43 -31.99 -5.27
C VAL A 80 3.32 -32.36 -3.79
N HIS A 81 3.68 -31.42 -2.88
CA HIS A 81 3.78 -31.68 -1.45
C HIS A 81 2.80 -30.85 -0.64
N THR A 82 2.13 -31.47 0.35
CA THR A 82 1.14 -30.84 1.24
C THR A 82 1.66 -30.62 2.67
N MET A 83 2.94 -30.85 2.95
CA MET A 83 3.49 -30.68 4.30
C MET A 83 3.61 -29.20 4.69
N GLU A 84 2.88 -28.79 5.72
CA GLU A 84 2.74 -27.39 6.16
C GLU A 84 4.07 -26.71 6.53
N VAL A 85 5.02 -27.45 7.12
CA VAL A 85 6.33 -26.91 7.53
C VAL A 85 7.16 -26.48 6.33
N PHE A 86 7.23 -27.30 5.28
CA PHE A 86 7.93 -26.97 4.04
C PHE A 86 7.26 -25.82 3.27
N TYR A 87 5.95 -25.71 3.44
CA TYR A 87 5.15 -24.66 2.85
C TYR A 87 5.60 -23.26 3.34
N LEU A 88 5.72 -23.08 4.65
CA LEU A 88 6.15 -21.81 5.24
C LEU A 88 7.58 -21.42 4.82
N PHE A 89 8.51 -22.39 4.81
CA PHE A 89 9.88 -22.14 4.37
C PHE A 89 9.96 -21.76 2.90
N ASN A 90 9.23 -22.44 2.03
CA ASN A 90 9.29 -22.19 0.59
C ASN A 90 8.65 -20.85 0.21
N ILE A 91 7.59 -20.42 0.92
CA ILE A 91 6.94 -19.12 0.67
C ILE A 91 7.88 -17.94 0.96
N LEU A 92 8.84 -18.12 1.87
CA LEU A 92 9.88 -17.12 2.19
C LEU A 92 11.12 -17.30 1.30
N ALA A 93 11.54 -18.54 1.05
CA ALA A 93 12.75 -18.86 0.29
C ALA A 93 12.63 -18.44 -1.18
N VAL A 94 11.48 -18.67 -1.82
CA VAL A 94 11.32 -18.35 -3.24
C VAL A 94 11.45 -16.86 -3.54
N PRO A 95 10.76 -15.92 -2.86
CA PRO A 95 10.98 -14.50 -3.06
C PRO A 95 12.41 -14.05 -2.71
N PHE A 96 13.01 -14.63 -1.66
CA PHE A 96 14.38 -14.32 -1.27
C PHE A 96 15.37 -14.71 -2.37
N LEU A 97 15.27 -15.93 -2.90
CA LEU A 97 16.09 -16.39 -4.03
C LEU A 97 15.82 -15.58 -5.31
N MET A 98 14.58 -15.16 -5.55
CA MET A 98 14.23 -14.28 -6.65
C MET A 98 14.96 -12.94 -6.58
N ILE A 99 15.02 -12.32 -5.39
CA ILE A 99 15.76 -11.08 -5.17
C ILE A 99 17.26 -11.31 -5.45
N GLY A 100 17.84 -12.37 -4.91
CA GLY A 100 19.25 -12.72 -5.13
C GLY A 100 19.57 -12.98 -6.60
N SER A 101 18.76 -13.77 -7.27
CA SER A 101 18.88 -14.02 -8.70
C SER A 101 18.82 -12.75 -9.53
N SER A 102 17.84 -11.87 -9.26
CA SER A 102 17.67 -10.60 -9.96
C SER A 102 18.87 -9.67 -9.83
N ILE A 103 19.45 -9.59 -8.62
CA ILE A 103 20.66 -8.80 -8.37
C ILE A 103 21.85 -9.34 -9.16
N LEU A 104 22.09 -10.65 -9.11
CA LEU A 104 23.23 -11.27 -9.77
C LEU A 104 23.11 -11.28 -11.30
N ILE A 105 21.89 -11.36 -11.85
CA ILE A 105 21.66 -11.24 -13.29
C ILE A 105 22.07 -9.85 -13.80
N ILE A 106 21.81 -8.79 -13.02
CA ILE A 106 22.13 -7.41 -13.40
C ILE A 106 23.55 -7.02 -13.02
N LYS A 107 24.03 -7.49 -11.85
CA LYS A 107 25.36 -7.19 -11.30
C LYS A 107 26.14 -8.48 -11.06
N PRO A 108 26.68 -9.14 -12.10
CA PRO A 108 27.38 -10.41 -11.95
C PRO A 108 28.70 -10.33 -11.19
N SER A 109 29.27 -9.12 -11.05
CA SER A 109 30.50 -8.88 -10.29
C SER A 109 30.31 -8.84 -8.78
N LEU A 110 29.07 -8.89 -8.29
CA LEU A 110 28.79 -8.84 -6.85
C LEU A 110 29.11 -10.20 -6.21
N GLU A 111 29.92 -10.20 -5.18
CA GLU A 111 30.33 -11.42 -4.46
C GLU A 111 29.17 -11.89 -3.56
N TRP A 112 28.54 -12.99 -3.96
CA TRP A 112 27.35 -13.56 -3.31
C TRP A 112 27.65 -14.24 -1.96
N ASP A 113 28.94 -14.58 -1.69
CA ASP A 113 29.45 -15.20 -0.47
C ASP A 113 29.71 -14.20 0.66
N LYS A 114 29.67 -12.90 0.39
CA LYS A 114 29.89 -11.85 1.38
C LYS A 114 28.61 -11.38 2.04
N GLY A 115 28.69 -11.02 3.32
CA GLY A 115 27.56 -10.44 4.07
C GLY A 115 26.96 -9.16 3.43
N SER A 116 27.77 -8.43 2.65
CA SER A 116 27.32 -7.28 1.86
C SER A 116 26.23 -7.64 0.84
N PHE A 117 26.21 -8.87 0.34
CA PHE A 117 25.17 -9.35 -0.57
C PHE A 117 23.80 -9.43 0.11
N VAL A 118 23.74 -9.93 1.34
CA VAL A 118 22.48 -9.97 2.11
C VAL A 118 21.95 -8.56 2.37
N VAL A 119 22.83 -7.61 2.69
CA VAL A 119 22.44 -6.20 2.85
C VAL A 119 21.89 -5.63 1.55
N GLU A 120 22.49 -5.95 0.40
CA GLU A 120 22.01 -5.53 -0.91
C GLU A 120 20.65 -6.16 -1.24
N MET A 121 20.43 -7.44 -0.88
CA MET A 121 19.13 -8.10 -1.03
C MET A 121 18.04 -7.40 -0.20
N LEU A 122 18.32 -7.07 1.06
CA LEU A 122 17.37 -6.34 1.92
C LEU A 122 17.12 -4.93 1.37
N ARG A 123 18.18 -4.26 0.91
CA ARG A 123 18.06 -2.94 0.28
C ARG A 123 17.15 -2.99 -0.95
N LYS A 124 17.38 -3.94 -1.87
CA LYS A 124 16.58 -4.10 -3.10
C LYS A 124 15.16 -4.57 -2.83
N GLY A 125 14.99 -5.54 -1.94
CA GLY A 125 13.70 -6.13 -1.62
C GLY A 125 12.78 -5.22 -0.80
N ILE A 126 13.34 -4.32 0.02
CA ILE A 126 12.56 -3.51 0.96
C ILE A 126 12.81 -2.01 0.72
N ALA A 127 14.05 -1.52 0.92
CA ALA A 127 14.32 -0.09 0.93
C ALA A 127 14.06 0.56 -0.44
N ASP A 128 14.50 -0.05 -1.53
CA ASP A 128 14.26 0.46 -2.88
C ASP A 128 12.79 0.41 -3.27
N VAL A 129 12.05 -0.61 -2.82
CA VAL A 129 10.59 -0.69 -3.00
C VAL A 129 9.91 0.49 -2.32
N LEU A 130 10.19 0.72 -1.03
CA LEU A 130 9.61 1.83 -0.27
C LEU A 130 9.96 3.20 -0.86
N ASN A 131 11.21 3.39 -1.28
CA ASN A 131 11.67 4.63 -1.92
C ASN A 131 10.98 4.90 -3.27
N ASN A 132 10.56 3.84 -3.96
CA ASN A 132 9.91 3.94 -5.26
C ASN A 132 8.37 3.92 -5.19
N ILE A 133 7.76 3.68 -4.03
CA ILE A 133 6.30 3.56 -3.85
C ILE A 133 5.52 4.82 -4.30
N SER A 134 6.15 5.98 -4.26
CA SER A 134 5.57 7.25 -4.72
C SER A 134 5.71 7.49 -6.23
N LYS A 135 6.56 6.73 -6.92
CA LYS A 135 6.84 6.94 -8.35
C LYS A 135 5.68 6.63 -9.30
N PRO A 136 4.85 5.59 -9.09
CA PRO A 136 3.65 5.36 -9.87
C PRO A 136 2.78 6.60 -9.99
N PHE A 137 2.52 7.28 -8.87
CA PHE A 137 1.70 8.49 -8.83
C PHE A 137 2.34 9.65 -9.62
N LYS A 138 3.68 9.77 -9.58
CA LYS A 138 4.42 10.76 -10.37
C LYS A 138 4.35 10.45 -11.87
N ILE A 139 4.44 9.18 -12.26
CA ILE A 139 4.34 8.73 -13.65
C ILE A 139 2.94 8.95 -14.20
N ILE A 140 1.90 8.58 -13.46
CA ILE A 140 0.50 8.85 -13.84
C ILE A 140 0.31 10.36 -14.06
N LYS A 141 0.79 11.19 -13.11
CA LYS A 141 0.73 12.65 -13.22
C LYS A 141 1.44 13.19 -14.46
N ALA A 142 2.60 12.65 -14.79
CA ALA A 142 3.38 13.05 -15.97
C ALA A 142 2.71 12.58 -17.27
N SER A 143 2.16 11.37 -17.29
CA SER A 143 1.45 10.80 -18.43
C SER A 143 0.19 11.58 -18.79
N ILE A 144 -0.57 12.03 -17.78
CA ILE A 144 -1.73 12.91 -17.98
C ILE A 144 -1.32 14.26 -18.58
N LYS A 145 -0.11 14.75 -18.27
CA LYS A 145 0.45 16.00 -18.87
C LYS A 145 0.75 15.85 -20.36
N ILE A 146 1.21 14.68 -20.79
CA ILE A 146 1.61 14.42 -22.20
C ILE A 146 0.37 14.16 -23.07
N GLY A 147 -0.67 13.53 -22.53
CA GLY A 147 -1.84 13.12 -23.30
C GLY A 147 -2.95 14.16 -23.48
N ARG A 148 -2.88 15.32 -22.83
CA ARG A 148 -3.90 16.39 -22.96
C ARG A 148 -3.30 17.76 -22.80
N ALA A 149 -3.35 18.54 -23.86
CA ALA A 149 -3.34 20.00 -23.83
C ALA A 149 -4.69 20.55 -23.29
N VAL A 150 -5.22 19.94 -22.20
CA VAL A 150 -6.32 20.53 -21.45
C VAL A 150 -5.68 21.27 -20.28
N GLN A 151 -5.73 22.59 -20.32
CA GLN A 151 -5.42 23.49 -19.21
C GLN A 151 -6.45 23.25 -18.07
N ILE A 152 -6.30 22.14 -17.35
CA ILE A 152 -6.99 21.97 -16.06
C ILE A 152 -6.26 22.92 -15.10
N ALA A 153 -6.98 23.92 -14.58
CA ALA A 153 -6.44 24.83 -13.57
C ALA A 153 -5.69 24.02 -12.48
N GLU A 154 -4.51 24.47 -12.09
CA GLU A 154 -3.62 23.73 -11.18
C GLU A 154 -4.33 23.22 -9.90
N GLY A 155 -5.29 23.98 -9.40
CA GLY A 155 -6.11 23.59 -8.25
C GLY A 155 -6.97 22.34 -8.50
N LYS A 156 -7.68 22.25 -9.63
CA LYS A 156 -8.52 21.09 -9.98
C LYS A 156 -7.68 19.80 -10.10
N LYS A 157 -6.46 19.92 -10.63
CA LYS A 157 -5.53 18.79 -10.74
C LYS A 157 -5.04 18.29 -9.38
N GLN A 158 -4.74 19.22 -8.46
CA GLN A 158 -4.33 18.86 -7.09
C GLN A 158 -5.47 18.18 -6.33
N ILE A 159 -6.72 18.62 -6.53
CA ILE A 159 -7.91 17.96 -5.96
C ILE A 159 -8.04 16.53 -6.49
N LEU A 160 -7.94 16.32 -7.81
CA LEU A 160 -8.04 14.99 -8.41
C LEU A 160 -6.96 14.03 -7.86
N ILE A 161 -5.73 14.51 -7.70
CA ILE A 161 -4.65 13.73 -7.10
C ILE A 161 -4.96 13.44 -5.63
N GLY A 162 -5.50 14.41 -4.89
CA GLY A 162 -5.92 14.23 -3.50
C GLY A 162 -6.98 13.15 -3.36
N ILE A 163 -8.01 13.16 -4.19
CA ILE A 163 -9.05 12.13 -4.24
C ILE A 163 -8.45 10.76 -4.56
N LEU A 164 -7.59 10.67 -5.58
CA LEU A 164 -6.96 9.40 -5.97
C LEU A 164 -6.08 8.80 -4.86
N VAL A 165 -5.40 9.65 -4.09
CA VAL A 165 -4.57 9.22 -2.94
C VAL A 165 -5.43 8.87 -1.73
N SER A 166 -6.52 9.61 -1.49
CA SER A 166 -7.40 9.36 -0.35
C SER A 166 -8.21 8.07 -0.50
N LEU A 167 -8.60 7.66 -1.71
CA LEU A 167 -9.43 6.48 -1.93
C LEU A 167 -8.86 5.19 -1.28
N PRO A 168 -7.63 4.74 -1.59
CA PRO A 168 -7.09 3.53 -0.96
C PRO A 168 -6.91 3.69 0.56
N LEU A 169 -6.56 4.90 1.00
CA LEU A 169 -6.39 5.19 2.42
C LEU A 169 -7.73 5.13 3.17
N LEU A 170 -8.80 5.73 2.62
CA LEU A 170 -10.15 5.65 3.16
C LEU A 170 -10.64 4.21 3.24
N VAL A 171 -10.39 3.41 2.20
CA VAL A 171 -10.75 2.00 2.17
C VAL A 171 -10.13 1.24 3.34
N VAL A 172 -8.81 1.39 3.56
CA VAL A 172 -8.12 0.75 4.68
C VAL A 172 -8.69 1.19 6.02
N ILE A 173 -8.91 2.49 6.19
CA ILE A 173 -9.43 3.05 7.46
C ILE A 173 -10.87 2.61 7.70
N ILE A 174 -11.73 2.61 6.70
CA ILE A 174 -13.12 2.12 6.81
C ILE A 174 -13.14 0.66 7.26
N MET A 175 -12.27 -0.19 6.70
CA MET A 175 -12.17 -1.60 7.12
C MET A 175 -11.75 -1.72 8.57
N LEU A 176 -10.73 -0.99 8.99
CA LEU A 176 -10.27 -1.01 10.37
C LEU A 176 -11.36 -0.50 11.32
N LEU A 177 -12.05 0.60 11.00
CA LEU A 177 -13.13 1.13 11.81
C LEU A 177 -14.36 0.20 11.86
N SER A 178 -14.70 -0.43 10.73
CA SER A 178 -15.82 -1.40 10.66
C SER A 178 -15.49 -2.68 11.43
N SER A 179 -14.23 -3.10 11.47
CA SER A 179 -13.78 -4.21 12.30
C SER A 179 -13.70 -3.82 13.78
N ALA A 180 -13.30 -2.59 14.08
CA ALA A 180 -13.16 -2.05 15.42
C ALA A 180 -14.50 -1.82 16.12
N ASP A 181 -15.52 -1.49 15.36
CA ASP A 181 -16.82 -1.09 15.89
C ASP A 181 -17.97 -1.74 15.11
N MET A 182 -18.66 -2.66 15.78
CA MET A 182 -19.74 -3.45 15.17
C MET A 182 -20.93 -2.57 14.74
N VAL A 183 -21.22 -1.53 15.50
CA VAL A 183 -22.34 -0.61 15.20
C VAL A 183 -22.03 0.22 13.96
N PHE A 184 -20.80 0.75 13.89
CA PHE A 184 -20.32 1.42 12.69
C PHE A 184 -20.32 0.46 11.47
N GLY A 185 -19.82 -0.77 11.66
CA GLY A 185 -19.82 -1.80 10.65
C GLY A 185 -21.23 -2.11 10.12
N TYR A 186 -22.22 -2.22 11.03
CA TYR A 186 -23.62 -2.45 10.67
C TYR A 186 -24.22 -1.29 9.86
N TYR A 187 -24.04 -0.04 10.32
CA TYR A 187 -24.52 1.13 9.57
C TYR A 187 -23.81 1.26 8.23
N PHE A 188 -22.51 0.99 8.19
CA PHE A 188 -21.75 1.06 6.93
C PHE A 188 -22.16 -0.05 5.96
N ALA A 189 -22.43 -1.26 6.43
CA ALA A 189 -22.96 -2.35 5.61
C ALA A 189 -24.35 -2.00 5.04
N ASN A 190 -25.24 -1.42 5.85
CA ASN A 190 -26.57 -1.00 5.41
C ASN A 190 -26.54 0.17 4.41
N LEU A 191 -25.58 1.10 4.56
CA LEU A 191 -25.36 2.14 3.54
C LEU A 191 -24.93 1.55 2.20
N THR A 192 -24.23 0.41 2.22
CA THR A 192 -23.82 -0.29 0.99
C THR A 192 -24.96 -1.08 0.35
N GLU A 193 -26.03 -1.44 1.08
CA GLU A 193 -27.26 -2.01 0.49
C GLU A 193 -28.01 -1.03 -0.42
N ILE A 194 -27.86 0.27 -0.20
CA ILE A 194 -28.39 1.30 -1.11
C ILE A 194 -27.70 1.26 -2.48
N PHE A 195 -26.46 0.75 -2.54
CA PHE A 195 -25.72 0.46 -3.77
C PHE A 195 -25.85 -1.02 -4.17
N ASN A 196 -27.04 -1.52 -4.25
CA ASN A 196 -27.50 -2.92 -4.27
C ASN A 196 -26.87 -3.89 -5.29
N ASN A 197 -25.73 -3.57 -5.92
CA ASN A 197 -25.03 -4.49 -6.83
C ASN A 197 -23.50 -4.60 -6.58
N ILE A 198 -22.92 -3.84 -5.66
CA ILE A 198 -21.49 -3.94 -5.36
C ILE A 198 -21.33 -4.38 -3.90
N ASN A 199 -21.01 -5.66 -3.71
CA ASN A 199 -20.70 -6.22 -2.39
C ASN A 199 -19.33 -5.66 -1.92
N ILE A 200 -19.36 -4.42 -1.39
CA ILE A 200 -18.15 -3.64 -1.03
C ILE A 200 -17.30 -4.42 -0.04
N GLY A 201 -17.89 -5.12 0.91
CA GLY A 201 -17.17 -5.95 1.88
C GLY A 201 -16.33 -7.06 1.25
N LYS A 202 -16.79 -7.61 0.11
CA LYS A 202 -16.00 -8.59 -0.66
C LYS A 202 -15.02 -7.94 -1.62
N PHE A 203 -15.36 -6.78 -2.18
CA PHE A 203 -14.54 -6.10 -3.20
C PHE A 203 -13.28 -5.44 -2.62
N VAL A 204 -13.40 -4.89 -1.43
CA VAL A 204 -12.35 -4.10 -0.77
C VAL A 204 -11.07 -4.92 -0.50
N PRO A 205 -11.11 -6.14 0.07
CA PRO A 205 -9.91 -6.97 0.24
C PRO A 205 -9.18 -7.24 -1.07
N HIS A 206 -9.91 -7.48 -2.15
CA HIS A 206 -9.32 -7.68 -3.48
C HIS A 206 -8.57 -6.44 -3.95
N VAL A 207 -9.17 -5.24 -3.84
CA VAL A 207 -8.54 -3.98 -4.25
C VAL A 207 -7.27 -3.70 -3.44
N ILE A 208 -7.30 -3.94 -2.12
CA ILE A 208 -6.12 -3.76 -1.27
C ILE A 208 -5.02 -4.72 -1.69
N LEU A 209 -5.33 -6.01 -1.84
CA LEU A 209 -4.37 -7.04 -2.20
C LEU A 209 -3.72 -6.72 -3.55
N VAL A 210 -4.53 -6.41 -4.58
CA VAL A 210 -4.05 -5.99 -5.89
C VAL A 210 -3.15 -4.76 -5.79
N SER A 211 -3.55 -3.76 -5.02
CA SER A 211 -2.78 -2.52 -4.87
C SER A 211 -1.44 -2.75 -4.19
N VAL A 212 -1.40 -3.54 -3.12
CA VAL A 212 -0.16 -3.87 -2.38
C VAL A 212 0.81 -4.63 -3.28
N ILE A 213 0.34 -5.67 -3.96
CA ILE A 213 1.18 -6.48 -4.87
C ILE A 213 1.65 -5.64 -6.06
N ALA A 214 0.78 -4.83 -6.67
CA ALA A 214 1.15 -3.97 -7.79
C ALA A 214 2.19 -2.93 -7.40
N LEU A 215 2.03 -2.26 -6.25
CA LEU A 215 3.00 -1.28 -5.75
C LEU A 215 4.33 -1.92 -5.39
N TYR A 216 4.32 -3.12 -4.78
CA TYR A 216 5.52 -3.87 -4.48
C TYR A 216 6.28 -4.24 -5.76
N LEU A 217 5.63 -4.89 -6.72
CA LEU A 217 6.24 -5.31 -7.98
C LEU A 217 6.75 -4.12 -8.79
N PHE A 218 5.98 -3.04 -8.85
CA PHE A 218 6.43 -1.80 -9.50
C PHE A 218 7.68 -1.24 -8.81
N GLY A 219 7.63 -1.06 -7.49
CA GLY A 219 8.74 -0.48 -6.72
C GLY A 219 10.02 -1.32 -6.84
N TYR A 220 9.87 -2.64 -6.80
CA TYR A 220 10.94 -3.61 -6.96
C TYR A 220 11.61 -3.52 -8.33
N VAL A 221 10.83 -3.70 -9.41
CA VAL A 221 11.37 -3.70 -10.77
C VAL A 221 11.91 -2.33 -11.16
N TRP A 222 11.23 -1.25 -10.76
CA TRP A 222 11.68 0.12 -11.00
C TRP A 222 12.97 0.45 -10.24
N GLY A 223 13.21 -0.13 -9.07
CA GLY A 223 14.43 0.01 -8.26
C GLY A 223 15.69 -0.38 -9.03
N PHE A 224 15.60 -1.36 -9.91
CA PHE A 224 16.71 -1.76 -10.79
C PHE A 224 16.94 -0.77 -11.94
N ASN A 225 15.96 0.02 -12.34
CA ASN A 225 16.08 1.00 -13.42
C ASN A 225 16.61 2.37 -12.96
N SER A 226 16.64 2.63 -11.65
CA SER A 226 16.96 3.95 -11.07
C SER A 226 18.43 4.13 -10.67
N GLU A 227 19.29 3.14 -10.81
CA GLU A 227 20.65 3.13 -10.24
C GLU A 227 21.71 3.99 -10.94
N GLU A 228 21.41 4.63 -12.07
CA GLU A 228 22.43 5.44 -12.76
C GLU A 228 22.82 6.76 -12.06
N LYS A 229 22.23 7.07 -10.89
CA LYS A 229 22.51 8.33 -10.17
C LYS A 229 22.98 8.18 -8.72
N ALA A 230 23.43 7.02 -8.30
CA ALA A 230 23.82 6.80 -6.89
C ALA A 230 25.34 6.73 -6.63
N VAL A 231 26.19 6.95 -7.65
CA VAL A 231 27.64 7.05 -7.45
C VAL A 231 28.12 8.41 -7.93
N GLY A 232 28.03 9.41 -7.07
CA GLY A 232 28.63 10.73 -7.28
C GLY A 232 27.56 11.82 -7.37
N ASP A 233 27.00 12.22 -6.32
CA ASP A 233 27.00 13.60 -5.83
C ASP A 233 26.15 13.72 -4.55
N GLY A 234 26.73 14.36 -3.54
CA GLY A 234 26.03 14.64 -2.32
C GLY A 234 24.81 15.52 -2.56
N ARG A 235 23.75 15.18 -1.86
CA ARG A 235 22.66 16.08 -1.45
C ARG A 235 22.07 16.98 -2.54
N ASN A 236 21.33 16.39 -3.48
CA ASN A 236 20.15 17.05 -4.00
C ASN A 236 18.94 16.14 -3.79
N THR A 237 18.52 16.00 -2.54
CA THR A 237 17.15 15.64 -2.22
C THR A 237 16.28 16.77 -2.74
N THR A 238 15.77 16.66 -3.96
CA THR A 238 14.56 17.37 -4.31
C THR A 238 13.53 16.88 -3.29
N SER A 239 13.36 17.65 -2.22
CA SER A 239 12.41 17.36 -1.16
C SER A 239 11.06 17.17 -1.85
N ALA A 240 10.53 15.96 -1.76
CA ALA A 240 9.22 15.65 -2.30
C ALA A 240 8.22 16.55 -1.56
N SER A 241 7.90 17.70 -2.14
CA SER A 241 6.99 18.64 -1.52
C SER A 241 5.58 18.39 -2.04
N TRP A 242 4.66 18.17 -1.13
CA TRP A 242 3.26 17.93 -1.44
C TRP A 242 2.50 19.24 -1.63
N GLY A 243 1.67 19.34 -2.65
CA GLY A 243 0.80 20.50 -2.87
C GLY A 243 -0.21 20.63 -1.72
N LEU A 244 -0.36 21.83 -1.17
CA LEU A 244 -1.27 22.10 -0.05
C LEU A 244 -2.71 21.70 -0.35
N VAL A 245 -3.20 21.92 -1.58
CA VAL A 245 -4.55 21.55 -1.98
C VAL A 245 -4.73 20.02 -1.98
N THR A 246 -3.72 19.25 -2.38
CA THR A 246 -3.74 17.79 -2.31
C THR A 246 -3.84 17.32 -0.86
N ILE A 247 -3.05 17.91 0.06
CA ILE A 247 -3.10 17.59 1.48
C ILE A 247 -4.48 17.93 2.06
N ILE A 248 -5.01 19.11 1.77
CA ILE A 248 -6.35 19.53 2.22
C ILE A 248 -7.41 18.53 1.76
N THR A 249 -7.37 18.09 0.50
CA THR A 249 -8.35 17.13 -0.04
C THR A 249 -8.31 15.80 0.72
N VAL A 250 -7.11 15.28 0.98
CA VAL A 250 -6.94 14.03 1.75
C VAL A 250 -7.43 14.20 3.18
N LEU A 251 -7.02 15.29 3.87
CA LEU A 251 -7.40 15.54 5.25
C LEU A 251 -8.91 15.81 5.40
N VAL A 252 -9.55 16.50 4.47
CA VAL A 252 -11.00 16.71 4.46
C VAL A 252 -11.73 15.36 4.35
N ALA A 253 -11.30 14.49 3.42
CA ALA A 253 -11.91 13.18 3.25
C ALA A 253 -11.79 12.31 4.51
N LEU A 254 -10.62 12.30 5.16
CA LEU A 254 -10.40 11.59 6.42
C LEU A 254 -11.23 12.16 7.58
N ASN A 255 -11.24 13.48 7.72
CA ASN A 255 -11.98 14.13 8.81
C ASN A 255 -13.50 13.94 8.65
N ILE A 256 -14.04 13.91 7.44
CA ILE A 256 -15.44 13.56 7.19
C ILE A 256 -15.74 12.13 7.64
N LEU A 257 -14.88 11.17 7.28
CA LEU A 257 -15.03 9.78 7.72
C LEU A 257 -15.00 9.65 9.25
N TYR A 258 -14.05 10.32 9.90
CA TYR A 258 -13.93 10.29 11.37
C TYR A 258 -15.07 11.01 12.08
N LEU A 259 -15.60 12.07 11.48
CA LEU A 259 -16.80 12.72 11.97
C LEU A 259 -18.00 11.77 11.96
N LEU A 260 -18.21 11.05 10.85
CA LEU A 260 -19.27 10.04 10.74
C LEU A 260 -19.09 8.93 11.77
N PHE A 261 -17.87 8.39 11.91
CA PHE A 261 -17.55 7.40 12.92
C PHE A 261 -17.85 7.88 14.34
N THR A 262 -17.39 9.09 14.67
CA THR A 262 -17.60 9.70 15.98
C THR A 262 -19.10 9.96 16.26
N MET A 263 -19.86 10.43 15.27
CA MET A 263 -21.30 10.64 15.42
C MET A 263 -22.03 9.30 15.72
N ILE A 264 -21.67 8.23 15.03
CA ILE A 264 -22.22 6.90 15.30
C ILE A 264 -21.82 6.45 16.70
N GLN A 265 -20.55 6.59 17.11
CA GLN A 265 -20.11 6.27 18.47
C GLN A 265 -20.86 7.06 19.55
N PHE A 266 -21.03 8.36 19.37
CA PHE A 266 -21.75 9.19 20.34
C PHE A 266 -23.20 8.76 20.50
N SER A 267 -23.86 8.31 19.45
CA SER A 267 -25.27 7.90 19.49
C SER A 267 -25.54 6.70 20.39
N TYR A 268 -24.59 5.79 20.56
CA TYR A 268 -24.80 4.57 21.36
C TYR A 268 -23.90 4.49 22.60
N LEU A 269 -22.68 5.08 22.59
CA LEU A 269 -21.75 4.97 23.72
C LEU A 269 -22.06 5.99 24.82
N TYR A 270 -22.52 7.21 24.47
CA TYR A 270 -22.78 8.31 25.39
C TYR A 270 -24.26 8.66 25.53
N GLY A 271 -25.16 8.00 24.79
CA GLY A 271 -26.60 8.29 24.75
C GLY A 271 -27.42 7.79 25.95
N GLY A 272 -26.80 7.61 27.13
CA GLY A 272 -27.47 7.44 28.44
C GLY A 272 -28.49 6.31 28.53
N GLY A 273 -28.07 5.15 28.99
CA GLY A 273 -28.94 4.22 29.72
C GLY A 273 -29.59 3.06 28.94
N ASN A 274 -29.76 3.15 27.64
CA ASN A 274 -30.23 2.01 26.83
C ASN A 274 -29.25 1.78 25.68
N MET A 275 -28.16 1.07 25.97
CA MET A 275 -27.30 0.50 24.94
C MET A 275 -28.15 -0.47 24.11
N ILE A 276 -28.70 -0.01 22.99
CA ILE A 276 -29.33 -0.89 22.02
C ILE A 276 -28.24 -1.49 21.17
N LEU A 277 -27.54 -2.48 21.74
CA LEU A 277 -26.74 -3.41 20.95
C LEU A 277 -27.71 -4.21 20.05
N PRO A 278 -27.39 -4.39 18.76
CA PRO A 278 -28.14 -5.34 17.94
C PRO A 278 -28.23 -6.69 18.66
N ALA A 279 -29.41 -7.31 18.67
CA ALA A 279 -29.77 -8.47 19.50
C ALA A 279 -28.86 -9.71 19.41
N ASN A 280 -27.89 -9.70 18.51
CA ASN A 280 -26.99 -10.83 18.21
C ASN A 280 -25.59 -10.71 18.84
N PHE A 281 -25.32 -9.70 19.70
CA PHE A 281 -23.96 -9.47 20.23
C PHE A 281 -23.93 -9.45 21.76
N THR A 282 -22.91 -10.11 22.33
CA THR A 282 -22.64 -10.04 23.77
C THR A 282 -21.72 -8.87 24.10
N TYR A 283 -21.91 -8.27 25.29
CA TYR A 283 -21.06 -7.16 25.75
C TYR A 283 -19.58 -7.53 25.82
N ALA A 284 -19.26 -8.78 26.16
CA ALA A 284 -17.90 -9.28 26.23
C ALA A 284 -17.21 -9.38 24.87
N GLU A 285 -17.92 -9.79 23.81
CA GLU A 285 -17.39 -9.80 22.45
C GLU A 285 -17.17 -8.40 21.91
N TYR A 286 -18.08 -7.47 22.25
CA TYR A 286 -17.97 -6.06 21.87
C TYR A 286 -16.75 -5.39 22.52
N ALA A 287 -16.50 -5.62 23.81
CA ALA A 287 -15.39 -5.00 24.54
C ALA A 287 -14.02 -5.49 24.03
N ARG A 288 -13.89 -6.78 23.71
CA ARG A 288 -12.61 -7.37 23.27
C ARG A 288 -12.24 -7.04 21.83
N LYS A 289 -13.23 -6.86 20.96
CA LYS A 289 -13.00 -6.47 19.55
C LYS A 289 -12.73 -4.98 19.43
N GLY A 290 -11.73 -4.62 18.66
CA GLY A 290 -11.54 -3.26 18.17
C GLY A 290 -10.41 -2.47 18.79
N PHE A 291 -9.76 -2.93 19.85
CA PHE A 291 -8.62 -2.24 20.44
C PHE A 291 -7.43 -2.15 19.46
N PHE A 292 -7.05 -3.28 18.87
CA PHE A 292 -5.92 -3.32 17.95
C PHE A 292 -6.18 -2.57 16.64
N GLU A 293 -7.41 -2.60 16.16
CA GLU A 293 -7.84 -1.88 14.96
C GLU A 293 -7.81 -0.37 15.19
N LEU A 294 -8.32 0.12 16.34
CA LEU A 294 -8.24 1.54 16.67
C LEU A 294 -6.79 2.00 16.92
N ALA A 295 -5.96 1.14 17.51
CA ALA A 295 -4.52 1.38 17.64
C ALA A 295 -3.84 1.49 16.26
N ALA A 296 -4.19 0.61 15.31
CA ALA A 296 -3.68 0.65 13.95
C ALA A 296 -4.12 1.95 13.23
N VAL A 297 -5.38 2.37 13.36
CA VAL A 297 -5.85 3.67 12.82
C VAL A 297 -5.08 4.83 13.44
N THR A 298 -4.84 4.81 14.75
CA THR A 298 -4.03 5.83 15.44
C THR A 298 -2.61 5.89 14.88
N PHE A 299 -1.99 4.75 14.65
CA PHE A 299 -0.64 4.67 14.06
C PHE A 299 -0.62 5.22 12.62
N ILE A 300 -1.61 4.88 11.80
CA ILE A 300 -1.76 5.45 10.45
C ILE A 300 -1.91 6.96 10.51
N ASN A 301 -2.74 7.48 11.40
CA ASN A 301 -2.94 8.93 11.59
C ASN A 301 -1.65 9.63 12.01
N PHE A 302 -0.87 9.02 12.90
CA PHE A 302 0.43 9.54 13.30
C PHE A 302 1.40 9.65 12.12
N ILE A 303 1.46 8.61 11.26
CA ILE A 303 2.26 8.65 10.03
C ILE A 303 1.78 9.76 9.09
N ILE A 304 0.46 9.94 8.94
CA ILE A 304 -0.11 11.00 8.09
C ILE A 304 0.30 12.37 8.61
N VAL A 305 0.14 12.64 9.91
CA VAL A 305 0.50 13.92 10.54
C VAL A 305 1.99 14.22 10.32
N LEU A 306 2.88 13.28 10.65
CA LEU A 306 4.32 13.45 10.47
C LEU A 306 4.69 13.67 8.99
N SER A 307 4.07 12.92 8.08
CA SER A 307 4.30 13.06 6.64
C SER A 307 3.84 14.43 6.13
N CYS A 308 2.67 14.89 6.55
CA CYS A 308 2.17 16.23 6.20
C CYS A 308 3.10 17.32 6.70
N LEU A 309 3.52 17.28 7.98
CA LEU A 309 4.42 18.28 8.58
C LEU A 309 5.79 18.30 7.87
N LYS A 310 6.31 17.14 7.47
CA LYS A 310 7.61 17.01 6.81
C LYS A 310 7.60 17.45 5.35
N TYR A 311 6.53 17.12 4.60
CA TYR A 311 6.51 17.24 3.14
C TYR A 311 5.61 18.37 2.62
N MET A 312 4.88 19.11 3.48
CA MET A 312 4.04 20.22 3.04
C MET A 312 4.87 21.39 2.49
N LYS A 313 4.44 21.96 1.37
CA LYS A 313 4.97 23.23 0.86
C LYS A 313 4.52 24.39 1.74
N LYS A 314 5.43 25.32 2.04
CA LYS A 314 5.10 26.52 2.87
C LYS A 314 4.84 27.77 2.02
N ASP A 315 4.29 27.61 0.82
CA ASP A 315 4.19 28.69 -0.17
C ASP A 315 3.00 29.64 0.06
N ASN A 316 1.95 29.18 0.76
CA ASN A 316 0.72 29.96 0.96
C ASN A 316 0.22 29.90 2.40
N ILE A 317 0.29 31.03 3.09
CA ILE A 317 -0.07 31.16 4.52
C ILE A 317 -1.54 30.80 4.80
N ARG A 318 -2.48 31.14 3.88
CA ARG A 318 -3.92 30.82 4.11
C ARG A 318 -4.15 29.32 4.02
N LEU A 319 -3.60 28.64 3.01
CA LEU A 319 -3.72 27.19 2.87
C LEU A 319 -2.98 26.44 4.00
N LEU A 320 -1.84 26.96 4.47
CA LEU A 320 -1.15 26.40 5.64
C LEU A 320 -2.00 26.45 6.91
N LYS A 321 -2.70 27.56 7.16
CA LYS A 321 -3.64 27.65 8.30
C LYS A 321 -4.74 26.60 8.18
N THR A 322 -5.30 26.40 6.99
CA THR A 322 -6.31 25.36 6.73
C THR A 322 -5.76 23.96 6.96
N VAL A 323 -4.54 23.64 6.49
CA VAL A 323 -3.90 22.34 6.74
C VAL A 323 -3.70 22.12 8.24
N ASN A 324 -3.16 23.11 8.96
CA ASN A 324 -2.94 23.00 10.41
C ASN A 324 -4.24 22.79 11.18
N LEU A 325 -5.32 23.50 10.81
CA LEU A 325 -6.65 23.30 11.39
C LEU A 325 -7.12 21.84 11.15
N LEU A 326 -7.05 21.35 9.92
CA LEU A 326 -7.49 20.00 9.58
C LEU A 326 -6.64 18.92 10.27
N LEU A 327 -5.34 19.15 10.44
CA LEU A 327 -4.46 18.26 11.21
C LEU A 327 -4.84 18.26 12.70
N SER A 328 -5.17 19.45 13.28
CA SER A 328 -5.63 19.53 14.67
C SER A 328 -6.96 18.78 14.87
N VAL A 329 -7.89 18.87 13.91
CA VAL A 329 -9.15 18.12 13.94
C VAL A 329 -8.90 16.62 13.82
N LEU A 330 -7.99 16.20 12.95
CA LEU A 330 -7.58 14.78 12.81
C LEU A 330 -7.01 14.24 14.13
N VAL A 331 -6.15 15.01 14.79
CA VAL A 331 -5.58 14.62 16.09
C VAL A 331 -6.67 14.55 17.16
N ALA A 332 -7.63 15.47 17.18
CA ALA A 332 -8.77 15.43 18.10
C ALA A 332 -9.62 14.16 17.91
N PHE A 333 -9.94 13.77 16.68
CA PHE A 333 -10.61 12.50 16.39
C PHE A 333 -9.77 11.29 16.82
N THR A 334 -8.45 11.34 16.61
CA THR A 334 -7.55 10.25 17.02
C THR A 334 -7.54 10.09 18.54
N LEU A 335 -7.51 11.18 19.29
CA LEU A 335 -7.63 11.14 20.75
C LEU A 335 -8.98 10.58 21.19
N ASN A 336 -10.09 11.00 20.56
CA ASN A 336 -11.42 10.42 20.85
C ASN A 336 -11.45 8.91 20.62
N MET A 337 -10.82 8.40 19.55
CA MET A 337 -10.71 6.96 19.29
C MET A 337 -9.90 6.24 20.37
N LEU A 338 -8.81 6.83 20.84
CA LEU A 338 -8.02 6.28 21.96
C LEU A 338 -8.80 6.23 23.26
N PHE A 339 -9.57 7.28 23.56
CA PHE A 339 -10.48 7.27 24.72
C PHE A 339 -11.53 6.18 24.59
N SER A 340 -12.14 6.01 23.41
CA SER A 340 -13.10 4.96 23.15
C SER A 340 -12.48 3.56 23.28
N ALA A 341 -11.24 3.37 22.80
CA ALA A 341 -10.53 2.11 22.95
C ALA A 341 -10.24 1.78 24.41
N ASN A 342 -9.78 2.78 25.19
CA ASN A 342 -9.55 2.61 26.63
C ASN A 342 -10.85 2.33 27.40
N PHE A 343 -11.93 3.02 27.07
CA PHE A 343 -13.24 2.78 27.68
C PHE A 343 -13.76 1.36 27.42
N LYS A 344 -13.58 0.85 26.18
CA LYS A 344 -13.89 -0.55 25.87
C LYS A 344 -13.08 -1.55 26.70
N LEU A 345 -11.80 -1.23 26.95
CA LEU A 345 -10.93 -2.08 27.78
C LEU A 345 -11.40 -2.13 29.25
N THR A 346 -11.75 -0.97 29.81
CA THR A 346 -12.28 -0.91 31.20
C THR A 346 -13.62 -1.63 31.38
N LEU A 347 -14.47 -1.65 30.34
CA LEU A 347 -15.71 -2.44 30.35
C LEU A 347 -15.45 -3.96 30.31
N TYR A 348 -14.27 -4.37 29.87
CA TYR A 348 -13.87 -5.79 29.84
C TYR A 348 -13.30 -6.26 31.20
N GLU A 349 -12.64 -5.35 31.93
CA GLU A 349 -11.99 -5.65 33.21
C GLU A 349 -12.97 -5.63 34.42
N GLY A 350 -14.15 -5.01 34.31
CA GLY A 350 -15.19 -4.92 35.33
C GLY A 350 -16.33 -5.88 35.10
#